data_74acbf35ff401e047f87e1cca833a33a
#
_entry.id   74acbf35ff401e047f87e1cca833a33a
#
_cell.length_a   1.000
_cell.length_b   1.000
_cell.length_c   1.000
_cell.angle_alpha   90.00
_cell.angle_beta   90.00
_cell.angle_gamma   90.00
#
_symmetry.space_group_name_H-M   'P 1'
#
loop_
_entity.id
_entity.type
_entity.pdbx_description
1 polymer ?
#
loop_
_entity_poly.entity_id
_entity_poly.type
_entity_poly.pdbx_seq_one_letter_code
_entity_poly.pdbx_strand_id
1 'polypeptide(L)'
;MIHIYALYALALFRETRAYPLLVRIFSRPGEFPFELAGDVVTQDLGRILASVSGGDVSGMIALIENEQSNEWVRSVAMDGLVALVTSGQRTRDDAVAYFLQLFHKLERKPGAQWDGLAHVCADLWPQEAIEELGRAYADGLVDTGSIDWQDIEQALALGQQGAMQHARYRDSLISDLAKSMGWMQCFHDEARENEGERDSEENLLESLSSEYATAPIRRTTPKIGRNEPCPWGSGQKFKKCCAPR
;
A
#
# COMPACT_ATOMS: atom_id res chain seq x y z
N MET A 1 -7.70 9.33 14.15
CA MET A 1 -7.72 8.82 12.75
C MET A 1 -7.13 9.77 11.70
N ILE A 2 -7.30 11.10 11.81
CA ILE A 2 -6.81 12.05 10.77
C ILE A 2 -5.31 11.95 10.46
N HIS A 3 -4.49 11.62 11.45
CA HIS A 3 -3.04 11.42 11.30
C HIS A 3 -2.69 10.20 10.44
N ILE A 4 -3.52 9.16 10.43
CA ILE A 4 -3.35 8.00 9.56
C ILE A 4 -3.47 8.42 8.09
N TYR A 5 -4.55 9.15 7.74
CA TYR A 5 -4.71 9.70 6.38
C TYR A 5 -3.54 10.62 5.99
N ALA A 6 -3.03 11.41 6.96
CA ALA A 6 -1.87 12.27 6.72
C ALA A 6 -0.61 11.46 6.37
N LEU A 7 -0.34 10.33 7.03
CA LEU A 7 0.78 9.44 6.72
C LEU A 7 0.74 8.97 5.25
N TYR A 8 -0.42 8.48 4.81
CA TYR A 8 -0.60 8.03 3.43
C TYR A 8 -0.56 9.17 2.42
N ALA A 9 -1.12 10.34 2.75
CA ALA A 9 -1.06 11.51 1.88
C ALA A 9 0.38 12.01 1.70
N LEU A 10 1.17 12.10 2.78
CA LEU A 10 2.59 12.45 2.72
C LEU A 10 3.37 11.46 1.84
N ALA A 11 3.08 10.16 1.97
CA ALA A 11 3.69 9.12 1.17
C ALA A 11 3.30 9.23 -0.31
N LEU A 12 2.03 9.46 -0.63
CA LEU A 12 1.54 9.64 -2.00
C LEU A 12 2.21 10.85 -2.68
N PHE A 13 2.31 11.97 -1.96
CA PHE A 13 2.91 13.20 -2.48
C PHE A 13 4.44 13.22 -2.42
N ARG A 14 5.08 12.13 -1.93
CA ARG A 14 6.55 12.06 -1.80
C ARG A 14 7.12 13.22 -0.98
N GLU A 15 6.46 13.60 0.11
CA GLU A 15 6.88 14.74 0.94
C GLU A 15 8.12 14.38 1.77
N THR A 16 9.28 14.66 1.23
CA THR A 16 10.57 14.25 1.83
C THR A 16 10.88 14.95 3.16
N ARG A 17 10.30 16.14 3.40
CA ARG A 17 10.44 16.83 4.70
C ARG A 17 9.80 16.06 5.85
N ALA A 18 8.87 15.16 5.55
CA ALA A 18 8.25 14.29 6.55
C ALA A 18 9.18 13.18 7.03
N TYR A 19 10.12 12.73 6.19
CA TYR A 19 10.97 11.56 6.49
C TYR A 19 11.69 11.64 7.84
N PRO A 20 12.51 12.68 8.12
CA PRO A 20 13.21 12.76 9.42
C PRO A 20 12.24 12.87 10.61
N LEU A 21 11.05 13.42 10.41
CA LEU A 21 10.04 13.51 11.46
C LEU A 21 9.42 12.16 11.75
N LEU A 22 9.08 11.39 10.71
CA LEU A 22 8.54 10.03 10.86
C LEU A 22 9.56 9.09 11.48
N VAL A 23 10.80 9.10 11.02
CA VAL A 23 11.90 8.33 11.65
C VAL A 23 11.97 8.64 13.15
N ARG A 24 11.98 9.91 13.55
CA ARG A 24 12.03 10.32 14.96
C ARG A 24 10.80 9.87 15.76
N ILE A 25 9.61 9.89 15.15
CA ILE A 25 8.36 9.47 15.81
C ILE A 25 8.38 7.96 16.03
N PHE A 26 8.69 7.20 15.00
CA PHE A 26 8.66 5.73 15.04
C PHE A 26 9.89 5.10 15.71
N SER A 27 10.96 5.87 15.99
CA SER A 27 12.08 5.40 16.82
C SER A 27 11.76 5.36 18.32
N ARG A 28 10.58 5.82 18.73
CA ARG A 28 10.18 5.79 20.15
C ARG A 28 9.98 4.36 20.64
N PRO A 29 10.45 4.04 21.86
CA PRO A 29 10.39 2.69 22.41
C PRO A 29 8.97 2.25 22.80
N GLY A 30 8.82 0.95 23.04
CA GLY A 30 7.59 0.35 23.55
C GLY A 30 6.45 0.34 22.52
N GLU A 31 5.22 0.45 23.02
CA GLU A 31 4.01 0.33 22.18
C GLU A 31 3.57 1.65 21.52
N PHE A 32 4.32 2.73 21.73
CA PHE A 32 3.96 4.04 21.17
C PHE A 32 3.70 4.03 19.66
N PRO A 33 4.46 3.32 18.81
CA PRO A 33 4.16 3.23 17.38
C PRO A 33 2.75 2.68 17.09
N PHE A 34 2.34 1.65 17.83
CA PHE A 34 1.00 1.04 17.69
C PHE A 34 -0.11 1.90 18.29
N GLU A 35 0.14 2.56 19.43
CA GLU A 35 -0.78 3.54 20.00
C GLU A 35 -1.05 4.69 19.02
N LEU A 36 -0.04 5.09 18.25
CA LEU A 36 -0.14 6.16 17.26
C LEU A 36 -0.81 5.69 15.97
N ALA A 37 -0.35 4.57 15.39
CA ALA A 37 -0.67 4.21 14.02
C ALA A 37 -1.39 2.85 13.88
N GLY A 38 -1.60 2.11 14.97
CA GLY A 38 -2.25 0.81 14.94
C GLY A 38 -1.59 -0.14 13.95
N ASP A 39 -2.41 -0.90 13.23
CA ASP A 39 -1.96 -1.89 12.25
C ASP A 39 -1.21 -1.30 11.03
N VAL A 40 -1.26 0.02 10.82
CA VAL A 40 -0.45 0.69 9.78
C VAL A 40 1.04 0.42 10.01
N VAL A 41 1.46 0.22 11.27
CA VAL A 41 2.86 -0.12 11.60
C VAL A 41 3.29 -1.37 10.84
N THR A 42 2.53 -2.43 10.90
CA THR A 42 2.88 -3.72 10.27
C THR A 42 2.46 -3.81 8.81
N GLN A 43 1.45 -3.05 8.39
CA GLN A 43 0.91 -3.16 7.04
C GLN A 43 1.65 -2.27 6.03
N ASP A 44 1.92 -1.00 6.39
CA ASP A 44 2.34 -0.03 5.38
C ASP A 44 3.47 0.91 5.83
N LEU A 45 3.91 0.88 7.11
CA LEU A 45 4.92 1.83 7.59
C LEU A 45 6.21 1.78 6.78
N GLY A 46 6.70 0.59 6.41
CA GLY A 46 7.89 0.44 5.56
C GLY A 46 7.71 1.14 4.21
N ARG A 47 6.57 0.91 3.54
CA ARG A 47 6.21 1.54 2.26
C ARG A 47 6.03 3.06 2.39
N ILE A 48 5.46 3.52 3.50
CA ILE A 48 5.32 4.95 3.81
C ILE A 48 6.68 5.60 3.96
N LEU A 49 7.57 5.03 4.80
CA LEU A 49 8.94 5.52 4.99
C LEU A 49 9.71 5.57 3.68
N ALA A 50 9.68 4.49 2.89
CA ALA A 50 10.30 4.45 1.57
C ALA A 50 9.76 5.55 0.65
N SER A 51 8.43 5.76 0.67
CA SER A 51 7.77 6.74 -0.19
C SER A 51 8.19 8.19 0.10
N VAL A 52 8.45 8.52 1.36
CA VAL A 52 8.87 9.88 1.77
C VAL A 52 10.39 10.04 1.87
N SER A 53 11.18 8.96 1.72
CA SER A 53 12.64 9.00 1.90
C SER A 53 13.38 9.76 0.80
N GLY A 54 12.77 9.85 -0.41
CA GLY A 54 13.49 10.37 -1.58
C GLY A 54 14.71 9.53 -1.97
N GLY A 55 14.76 8.25 -1.55
CA GLY A 55 15.90 7.33 -1.76
C GLY A 55 16.94 7.37 -0.63
N ASP A 56 16.77 8.23 0.37
CA ASP A 56 17.63 8.24 1.57
C ASP A 56 17.27 7.06 2.48
N VAL A 57 18.21 6.14 2.66
CA VAL A 57 18.04 4.94 3.51
C VAL A 57 18.48 5.16 4.95
N SER A 58 19.15 6.27 5.26
CA SER A 58 19.82 6.48 6.56
C SER A 58 18.85 6.39 7.75
N GLY A 59 17.65 6.94 7.61
CA GLY A 59 16.63 6.90 8.66
C GLY A 59 16.09 5.49 8.88
N MET A 60 15.83 4.71 7.82
CA MET A 60 15.39 3.32 7.95
C MET A 60 16.50 2.46 8.56
N ILE A 61 17.76 2.62 8.14
CA ILE A 61 18.89 1.94 8.76
C ILE A 61 18.98 2.28 10.25
N ALA A 62 18.80 3.55 10.62
CA ALA A 62 18.80 3.97 12.02
C ALA A 62 17.65 3.31 12.83
N LEU A 63 16.46 3.13 12.24
CA LEU A 63 15.36 2.39 12.88
C LEU A 63 15.70 0.90 13.07
N ILE A 64 16.24 0.25 12.04
CA ILE A 64 16.60 -1.17 12.03
C ILE A 64 17.66 -1.47 13.12
N GLU A 65 18.70 -0.63 13.20
CA GLU A 65 19.84 -0.84 14.09
C GLU A 65 19.61 -0.32 15.53
N ASN A 66 18.53 0.44 15.78
CA ASN A 66 18.20 0.94 17.11
C ASN A 66 17.48 -0.14 17.95
N GLU A 67 18.20 -0.76 18.85
CA GLU A 67 17.66 -1.80 19.76
C GLU A 67 16.56 -1.29 20.71
N GLN A 68 16.44 0.04 20.90
CA GLN A 68 15.38 0.63 21.70
C GLN A 68 14.08 0.85 20.92
N SER A 69 14.13 0.81 19.58
CA SER A 69 12.94 0.89 18.74
C SER A 69 12.11 -0.39 18.88
N ASN A 70 10.78 -0.24 18.73
CA ASN A 70 9.87 -1.39 18.71
C ASN A 70 10.32 -2.40 17.64
N GLU A 71 10.31 -3.69 17.96
CA GLU A 71 10.82 -4.76 17.07
C GLU A 71 10.08 -4.84 15.73
N TRP A 72 8.79 -4.57 15.71
CA TRP A 72 8.00 -4.52 14.48
C TRP A 72 8.38 -3.33 13.59
N VAL A 73 8.68 -2.17 14.20
CA VAL A 73 9.16 -1.00 13.43
C VAL A 73 10.52 -1.32 12.80
N ARG A 74 11.40 -2.02 13.52
CA ARG A 74 12.69 -2.48 12.99
C ARG A 74 12.50 -3.43 11.81
N SER A 75 11.57 -4.37 11.93
CA SER A 75 11.20 -5.33 10.88
C SER A 75 10.71 -4.61 9.62
N VAL A 76 9.67 -3.81 9.74
CA VAL A 76 9.05 -3.15 8.57
C VAL A 76 9.91 -2.06 7.94
N ALA A 77 10.89 -1.52 8.68
CA ALA A 77 11.88 -0.63 8.08
C ALA A 77 12.79 -1.37 7.07
N MET A 78 12.98 -2.69 7.21
CA MET A 78 13.64 -3.53 6.20
C MET A 78 12.76 -3.67 4.94
N ASP A 79 11.43 -3.83 5.09
CA ASP A 79 10.49 -3.84 3.96
C ASP A 79 10.55 -2.51 3.18
N GLY A 80 10.77 -1.40 3.90
CA GLY A 80 11.01 -0.09 3.26
C GLY A 80 12.24 -0.08 2.33
N LEU A 81 13.32 -0.78 2.70
CA LEU A 81 14.48 -0.94 1.81
C LEU A 81 14.15 -1.79 0.59
N VAL A 82 13.35 -2.86 0.74
CA VAL A 82 12.83 -3.65 -0.38
C VAL A 82 11.96 -2.79 -1.30
N ALA A 83 11.09 -1.93 -0.75
CA ALA A 83 10.27 -1.01 -1.54
C ALA A 83 11.12 -0.03 -2.38
N LEU A 84 12.26 0.42 -1.88
CA LEU A 84 13.21 1.22 -2.68
C LEU A 84 13.89 0.41 -3.79
N VAL A 85 14.18 -0.87 -3.55
CA VAL A 85 14.73 -1.77 -4.58
C VAL A 85 13.68 -2.03 -5.67
N THR A 86 12.45 -2.38 -5.30
CA THR A 86 11.38 -2.67 -6.26
C THR A 86 10.97 -1.46 -7.10
N SER A 87 11.15 -0.24 -6.55
CA SER A 87 10.93 1.03 -7.26
C SER A 87 12.13 1.48 -8.11
N GLY A 88 13.26 0.77 -8.07
CA GLY A 88 14.46 1.12 -8.80
C GLY A 88 15.28 2.28 -8.21
N GLN A 89 14.97 2.73 -6.98
CA GLN A 89 15.73 3.79 -6.30
C GLN A 89 17.00 3.27 -5.60
N ARG A 90 17.08 1.96 -5.38
CA ARG A 90 18.26 1.25 -4.85
C ARG A 90 18.51 -0.01 -5.64
N THR A 91 19.75 -0.46 -5.66
CA THR A 91 20.09 -1.75 -6.26
C THR A 91 19.76 -2.89 -5.30
N ARG A 92 19.41 -4.06 -5.85
CA ARG A 92 19.25 -5.28 -5.06
C ARG A 92 20.53 -5.61 -4.29
N ASP A 93 21.67 -5.52 -4.97
CA ASP A 93 22.96 -5.93 -4.41
C ASP A 93 23.35 -5.07 -3.19
N ASP A 94 23.08 -3.75 -3.21
CA ASP A 94 23.28 -2.89 -2.04
C ASP A 94 22.40 -3.33 -0.83
N ALA A 95 21.14 -3.66 -1.10
CA ALA A 95 20.21 -4.09 -0.05
C ALA A 95 20.61 -5.47 0.52
N VAL A 96 20.91 -6.43 -0.34
CA VAL A 96 21.38 -7.77 0.07
C VAL A 96 22.67 -7.68 0.86
N ALA A 97 23.65 -6.87 0.42
CA ALA A 97 24.89 -6.68 1.14
C ALA A 97 24.65 -6.11 2.56
N TYR A 98 23.68 -5.22 2.72
CA TYR A 98 23.27 -4.70 4.03
C TYR A 98 22.57 -5.77 4.87
N PHE A 99 21.63 -6.52 4.31
CA PHE A 99 20.92 -7.58 5.04
C PHE A 99 21.87 -8.69 5.51
N LEU A 100 22.86 -9.06 4.72
CA LEU A 100 23.90 -10.01 5.17
C LEU A 100 24.69 -9.50 6.39
N GLN A 101 24.92 -8.19 6.50
CA GLN A 101 25.55 -7.63 7.70
C GLN A 101 24.62 -7.73 8.94
N LEU A 102 23.30 -7.65 8.77
CA LEU A 102 22.34 -7.71 9.86
C LEU A 102 22.36 -9.07 10.58
N PHE A 103 22.65 -10.19 9.91
CA PHE A 103 22.80 -11.49 10.55
C PHE A 103 23.88 -11.51 11.65
N HIS A 104 24.85 -10.59 11.56
CA HIS A 104 25.93 -10.45 12.52
C HIS A 104 25.76 -9.27 13.50
N LYS A 105 24.87 -8.32 13.16
CA LYS A 105 24.63 -7.12 13.98
C LYS A 105 23.45 -7.27 14.92
N LEU A 106 22.39 -8.00 14.51
CA LEU A 106 21.20 -8.15 15.32
C LEU A 106 21.49 -8.96 16.58
N GLU A 107 20.89 -8.55 17.70
CA GLU A 107 20.91 -9.34 18.93
C GLU A 107 20.36 -10.74 18.64
N ARG A 108 21.05 -11.79 19.08
CA ARG A 108 20.65 -13.19 18.88
C ARG A 108 19.53 -13.60 19.85
N LYS A 109 18.39 -12.93 19.71
CA LYS A 109 17.16 -13.18 20.47
C LYS A 109 16.00 -13.24 19.47
N PRO A 110 15.13 -14.27 19.57
CA PRO A 110 13.94 -14.36 18.71
C PRO A 110 13.08 -13.09 18.80
N GLY A 111 12.53 -12.66 17.68
CA GLY A 111 11.66 -11.50 17.63
C GLY A 111 11.39 -11.06 16.18
N ALA A 112 10.46 -10.13 16.00
CA ALA A 112 9.97 -9.68 14.70
C ALA A 112 11.08 -9.20 13.74
N GLN A 113 12.19 -8.69 14.25
CA GLN A 113 13.33 -8.27 13.42
C GLN A 113 14.02 -9.44 12.71
N TRP A 114 14.02 -10.66 13.29
CA TRP A 114 14.56 -11.85 12.65
C TRP A 114 13.60 -12.39 11.60
N ASP A 115 12.30 -12.37 11.87
CA ASP A 115 11.27 -12.74 10.92
C ASP A 115 11.31 -11.80 9.71
N GLY A 116 11.38 -10.48 9.96
CA GLY A 116 11.52 -9.48 8.91
C GLY A 116 12.78 -9.68 8.06
N LEU A 117 13.92 -10.00 8.69
CA LEU A 117 15.16 -10.27 7.95
C LEU A 117 15.01 -11.50 7.04
N ALA A 118 14.35 -12.56 7.51
CA ALA A 118 14.08 -13.74 6.70
C ALA A 118 13.14 -13.40 5.52
N HIS A 119 12.06 -12.63 5.78
CA HIS A 119 11.13 -12.18 4.73
C HIS A 119 11.83 -11.36 3.65
N VAL A 120 12.61 -10.33 4.00
CA VAL A 120 13.26 -9.49 3.00
C VAL A 120 14.35 -10.24 2.21
N CYS A 121 14.98 -11.23 2.81
CA CYS A 121 15.88 -12.13 2.08
C CYS A 121 15.12 -12.97 1.06
N ALA A 122 13.95 -13.52 1.43
CA ALA A 122 13.09 -14.26 0.50
C ALA A 122 12.61 -13.37 -0.66
N ASP A 123 12.19 -12.15 -0.38
CA ASP A 123 11.73 -11.17 -1.37
C ASP A 123 12.80 -10.77 -2.39
N LEU A 124 14.04 -10.68 -1.95
CA LEU A 124 15.16 -10.32 -2.82
C LEU A 124 15.90 -11.54 -3.40
N TRP A 125 15.33 -12.72 -3.32
CA TRP A 125 15.95 -14.00 -3.69
C TRP A 125 17.08 -14.39 -2.74
N PRO A 126 16.88 -15.40 -1.86
CA PRO A 126 17.71 -15.63 -0.68
C PRO A 126 19.03 -16.36 -0.95
N GLN A 127 19.46 -16.52 -2.20
CA GLN A 127 20.63 -17.33 -2.60
C GLN A 127 21.91 -16.96 -1.83
N GLU A 128 22.19 -15.68 -1.66
CA GLU A 128 23.38 -15.21 -0.96
C GLU A 128 23.28 -15.36 0.55
N ALA A 129 22.04 -15.39 1.10
CA ALA A 129 21.76 -15.43 2.52
C ALA A 129 21.47 -16.85 3.04
N ILE A 130 21.44 -17.87 2.18
CA ILE A 130 20.92 -19.19 2.51
C ILE A 130 21.64 -19.86 3.71
N GLU A 131 22.95 -19.68 3.82
CA GLU A 131 23.72 -20.24 4.94
C GLU A 131 23.40 -19.51 6.26
N GLU A 132 23.29 -18.19 6.23
CA GLU A 132 22.95 -17.39 7.40
C GLU A 132 21.51 -17.63 7.86
N LEU A 133 20.58 -17.73 6.91
CA LEU A 133 19.20 -18.13 7.19
C LEU A 133 19.16 -19.50 7.85
N GLY A 134 19.86 -20.49 7.29
CA GLY A 134 19.93 -21.83 7.88
C GLY A 134 20.41 -21.82 9.33
N ARG A 135 21.40 -20.98 9.65
CA ARG A 135 21.88 -20.79 11.04
C ARG A 135 20.83 -20.12 11.91
N ALA A 136 20.14 -19.09 11.40
CA ALA A 136 19.11 -18.37 12.14
C ALA A 136 17.93 -19.29 12.50
N TYR A 137 17.48 -20.13 11.55
CA TYR A 137 16.44 -21.14 11.81
C TYR A 137 16.92 -22.21 12.81
N ALA A 138 18.15 -22.72 12.65
CA ALA A 138 18.71 -23.73 13.55
C ALA A 138 18.84 -23.20 15.01
N ASP A 139 19.13 -21.92 15.17
CA ASP A 139 19.22 -21.26 16.49
C ASP A 139 17.84 -20.83 17.03
N GLY A 140 16.74 -21.07 16.30
CA GLY A 140 15.38 -20.73 16.72
C GLY A 140 15.13 -19.22 16.82
N LEU A 141 15.81 -18.41 15.99
CA LEU A 141 15.68 -16.96 15.97
C LEU A 141 14.46 -16.50 15.14
N VAL A 142 14.11 -17.28 14.13
CA VAL A 142 12.98 -17.03 13.22
C VAL A 142 11.76 -17.82 13.67
N ASP A 143 10.60 -17.16 13.75
CA ASP A 143 9.34 -17.82 14.02
C ASP A 143 8.82 -18.52 12.75
N THR A 144 8.82 -19.85 12.77
CA THR A 144 8.33 -20.69 11.66
C THR A 144 6.82 -20.52 11.40
N GLY A 145 6.07 -19.93 12.33
CA GLY A 145 4.67 -19.54 12.12
C GLY A 145 4.53 -18.25 11.29
N SER A 146 5.59 -17.43 11.21
CA SER A 146 5.64 -16.21 10.40
C SER A 146 6.18 -16.49 8.99
N ILE A 147 7.31 -17.16 8.91
CA ILE A 147 7.94 -17.60 7.67
C ILE A 147 8.66 -18.92 7.93
N ASP A 148 8.30 -19.97 7.19
CA ASP A 148 8.92 -21.28 7.35
C ASP A 148 10.04 -21.52 6.32
N TRP A 149 10.76 -22.64 6.48
CA TRP A 149 11.85 -22.96 5.56
C TRP A 149 11.33 -23.30 4.14
N GLN A 150 10.11 -23.78 4.01
CA GLN A 150 9.48 -24.06 2.71
C GLN A 150 9.26 -22.75 1.92
N ASP A 151 8.96 -21.63 2.58
CA ASP A 151 8.84 -20.32 1.96
C ASP A 151 10.18 -19.88 1.36
N ILE A 152 11.28 -20.12 2.08
CA ILE A 152 12.64 -19.84 1.59
C ILE A 152 12.96 -20.71 0.35
N GLU A 153 12.62 -21.99 0.38
CA GLU A 153 12.81 -22.91 -0.77
C GLU A 153 11.96 -22.48 -1.97
N GLN A 154 10.74 -22.02 -1.75
CA GLN A 154 9.87 -21.50 -2.81
C GLN A 154 10.47 -20.23 -3.43
N ALA A 155 10.95 -19.29 -2.61
CA ALA A 155 11.60 -18.09 -3.10
C ALA A 155 12.86 -18.40 -3.92
N LEU A 156 13.66 -19.39 -3.50
CA LEU A 156 14.80 -19.88 -4.28
C LEU A 156 14.36 -20.46 -5.63
N ALA A 157 13.30 -21.28 -5.64
CA ALA A 157 12.79 -21.91 -6.85
C ALA A 157 12.23 -20.91 -7.87
N LEU A 158 11.68 -19.79 -7.42
CA LEU A 158 11.22 -18.68 -8.28
C LEU A 158 12.37 -18.01 -9.06
N GLY A 159 13.59 -18.12 -8.56
CA GLY A 159 14.73 -17.38 -9.06
C GLY A 159 14.64 -15.89 -8.79
N GLN A 160 15.74 -15.17 -9.02
CA GLN A 160 15.81 -13.73 -8.70
C GLN A 160 14.71 -12.90 -9.35
N GLN A 161 14.39 -13.15 -10.61
CA GLN A 161 13.36 -12.38 -11.31
C GLN A 161 11.97 -12.63 -10.75
N GLY A 162 11.64 -13.88 -10.42
CA GLY A 162 10.35 -14.26 -9.85
C GLY A 162 10.17 -13.70 -8.44
N ALA A 163 11.17 -13.83 -7.57
CA ALA A 163 11.15 -13.27 -6.21
C ALA A 163 10.96 -11.76 -6.25
N MET A 164 11.73 -11.03 -7.06
CA MET A 164 11.61 -9.59 -7.25
C MET A 164 10.25 -9.14 -7.81
N GLN A 165 9.62 -9.96 -8.64
CA GLN A 165 8.27 -9.66 -9.15
C GLN A 165 7.22 -9.82 -8.03
N HIS A 166 7.37 -10.83 -7.18
CA HIS A 166 6.51 -11.06 -6.02
C HIS A 166 6.65 -9.91 -5.02
N ALA A 167 7.90 -9.55 -4.65
CA ALA A 167 8.20 -8.43 -3.78
C ALA A 167 7.61 -7.10 -4.29
N ARG A 168 7.64 -6.86 -5.60
CA ARG A 168 7.08 -5.66 -6.22
C ARG A 168 5.58 -5.54 -6.03
N TYR A 169 4.86 -6.65 -5.96
CA TYR A 169 3.42 -6.64 -5.70
C TYR A 169 3.11 -6.22 -4.25
N ARG A 170 3.89 -6.69 -3.29
CA ARG A 170 3.71 -6.44 -1.86
C ARG A 170 4.35 -5.12 -1.41
N ASP A 171 5.61 -4.92 -1.77
CA ASP A 171 6.48 -3.85 -1.27
C ASP A 171 6.76 -2.80 -2.36
N SER A 172 5.73 -2.14 -2.83
CA SER A 172 5.83 -0.98 -3.71
C SER A 172 5.59 0.33 -2.96
N LEU A 173 6.13 1.43 -3.49
CA LEU A 173 5.84 2.76 -2.95
C LEU A 173 4.33 3.06 -2.99
N ILE A 174 3.84 3.84 -2.03
CA ILE A 174 2.43 4.28 -2.01
C ILE A 174 2.14 5.11 -3.26
N SER A 175 1.24 4.65 -4.10
CA SER A 175 0.86 5.32 -5.36
C SER A 175 -0.65 5.52 -5.53
N ASP A 176 -1.44 4.85 -4.69
CA ASP A 176 -2.90 4.91 -4.70
C ASP A 176 -3.40 4.78 -3.25
N LEU A 177 -4.14 5.78 -2.77
CA LEU A 177 -4.65 5.79 -1.39
C LEU A 177 -5.74 4.75 -1.19
N ALA A 178 -6.69 4.65 -2.10
CA ALA A 178 -7.80 3.72 -1.98
C ALA A 178 -7.31 2.27 -1.94
N LYS A 179 -6.36 1.93 -2.82
CA LYS A 179 -5.73 0.61 -2.83
C LYS A 179 -4.91 0.34 -1.56
N SER A 180 -4.11 1.33 -1.12
CA SER A 180 -3.22 1.14 0.04
C SER A 180 -3.98 1.10 1.37
N MET A 181 -5.10 1.81 1.48
CA MET A 181 -5.92 1.88 2.69
C MET A 181 -7.10 0.91 2.68
N GLY A 182 -7.34 0.22 1.55
CA GLY A 182 -8.50 -0.66 1.36
C GLY A 182 -8.59 -1.84 2.33
N TRP A 183 -7.50 -2.19 3.03
CA TRP A 183 -7.50 -3.22 4.06
C TRP A 183 -8.14 -2.76 5.38
N MET A 184 -8.29 -1.43 5.59
CA MET A 184 -8.86 -0.87 6.81
C MET A 184 -10.36 -1.14 6.87
N GLN A 185 -10.83 -1.67 7.99
CA GLN A 185 -12.21 -2.08 8.19
C GLN A 185 -13.23 -0.95 7.96
N CYS A 186 -12.87 0.30 8.27
CA CYS A 186 -13.74 1.45 8.05
C CYS A 186 -14.13 1.67 6.58
N PHE A 187 -13.35 1.13 5.61
CA PHE A 187 -13.74 1.17 4.19
C PHE A 187 -14.56 -0.04 3.76
N HIS A 188 -14.53 -1.14 4.52
CA HIS A 188 -15.37 -2.32 4.24
C HIS A 188 -16.81 -2.12 4.69
N ASP A 189 -17.03 -1.41 5.80
CA ASP A 189 -18.38 -1.15 6.30
C ASP A 189 -19.15 -0.20 5.37
N GLU A 190 -18.51 0.86 4.85
CA GLU A 190 -19.09 1.75 3.85
C GLU A 190 -19.37 1.04 2.50
N ALA A 191 -18.53 0.07 2.11
CA ALA A 191 -18.75 -0.71 0.90
C ALA A 191 -19.98 -1.61 1.04
N ARG A 192 -20.23 -2.21 2.21
CA ARG A 192 -21.42 -3.03 2.48
C ARG A 192 -22.70 -2.21 2.58
N GLU A 193 -22.65 -1.01 3.18
CA GLU A 193 -23.78 -0.09 3.19
C GLU A 193 -24.14 0.38 1.78
N ASN A 194 -23.13 0.73 0.95
CA ASN A 194 -23.34 1.12 -0.43
C ASN A 194 -23.77 -0.03 -1.37
N GLU A 195 -23.42 -1.29 -1.07
CA GLU A 195 -23.95 -2.46 -1.78
C GLU A 195 -25.40 -2.71 -1.39
N GLY A 196 -25.74 -2.61 -0.09
CA GLY A 196 -27.11 -2.74 0.39
C GLY A 196 -28.04 -1.61 -0.10
N GLU A 197 -27.54 -0.38 -0.26
CA GLU A 197 -28.28 0.73 -0.85
C GLU A 197 -28.44 0.56 -2.35
N ARG A 198 -27.43 0.10 -3.10
CA ARG A 198 -27.52 -0.20 -4.54
C ARG A 198 -28.50 -1.34 -4.82
N ASP A 199 -28.43 -2.43 -4.04
CA ASP A 199 -29.38 -3.53 -4.17
C ASP A 199 -30.82 -3.11 -3.83
N SER A 200 -31.01 -2.16 -2.90
CA SER A 200 -32.32 -1.58 -2.57
C SER A 200 -32.81 -0.62 -3.67
N GLU A 201 -31.92 0.18 -4.26
CA GLU A 201 -32.26 1.07 -5.39
C GLU A 201 -32.55 0.29 -6.67
N GLU A 202 -31.77 -0.77 -6.99
CA GLU A 202 -32.04 -1.65 -8.13
C GLU A 202 -33.36 -2.40 -7.95
N ASN A 203 -33.64 -2.95 -6.77
CA ASN A 203 -34.93 -3.60 -6.47
C ASN A 203 -36.09 -2.60 -6.50
N LEU A 204 -35.90 -1.35 -6.05
CA LEU A 204 -36.91 -0.30 -6.12
C LEU A 204 -37.15 0.13 -7.57
N LEU A 205 -36.09 0.27 -8.37
CA LEU A 205 -36.17 0.59 -9.80
C LEU A 205 -36.81 -0.54 -10.61
N GLU A 206 -36.53 -1.79 -10.26
CA GLU A 206 -37.15 -2.96 -10.88
C GLU A 206 -38.65 -3.06 -10.53
N SER A 207 -39.03 -2.79 -9.28
CA SER A 207 -40.43 -2.73 -8.84
C SER A 207 -41.19 -1.58 -9.51
N LEU A 208 -40.58 -0.41 -9.59
CA LEU A 208 -41.17 0.76 -10.29
C LEU A 208 -41.26 0.55 -11.80
N SER A 209 -40.26 -0.12 -12.42
CA SER A 209 -40.27 -0.43 -13.84
C SER A 209 -41.37 -1.41 -14.23
N SER A 210 -41.71 -2.33 -13.32
CA SER A 210 -42.79 -3.31 -13.54
C SER A 210 -44.19 -2.68 -13.48
N GLU A 211 -44.35 -1.63 -12.66
CA GLU A 211 -45.62 -0.90 -12.53
C GLU A 211 -45.89 0.11 -13.67
N TYR A 212 -44.81 0.61 -14.31
CA TYR A 212 -44.92 1.63 -15.36
C TYR A 212 -44.61 1.13 -16.77
N ALA A 213 -44.52 -0.16 -17.01
CA ALA A 213 -44.13 -0.78 -18.31
C ALA A 213 -45.16 -0.64 -19.42
N THR A 214 -46.27 0.10 -19.23
CA THR A 214 -47.38 0.17 -20.21
C THR A 214 -47.67 1.55 -20.81
N ALA A 215 -46.93 2.62 -20.48
CA ALA A 215 -47.19 3.93 -21.03
C ALA A 215 -46.00 4.46 -21.87
N PRO A 216 -46.20 4.83 -23.16
CA PRO A 216 -45.13 5.45 -23.95
C PRO A 216 -44.77 6.83 -23.35
N ILE A 217 -43.48 7.09 -23.16
CA ILE A 217 -42.96 8.37 -22.67
C ILE A 217 -43.31 9.47 -23.67
N ARG A 218 -44.29 10.32 -23.35
CA ARG A 218 -44.58 11.53 -24.10
C ARG A 218 -43.68 12.65 -23.66
N ARG A 219 -42.85 13.18 -24.55
CA ARG A 219 -42.04 14.37 -24.30
C ARG A 219 -42.98 15.56 -24.01
N THR A 220 -42.80 16.21 -22.86
CA THR A 220 -43.57 17.39 -22.44
C THR A 220 -43.09 18.69 -23.12
N THR A 221 -41.90 18.68 -23.69
CA THR A 221 -41.34 19.85 -24.41
C THR A 221 -41.34 19.63 -25.94
N PRO A 222 -41.81 20.60 -26.73
CA PRO A 222 -41.80 20.49 -28.20
C PRO A 222 -40.35 20.40 -28.72
N LYS A 223 -40.15 19.56 -29.73
CA LYS A 223 -38.85 19.38 -30.38
C LYS A 223 -38.51 20.64 -31.20
N ILE A 224 -37.48 21.37 -30.77
CA ILE A 224 -37.00 22.57 -31.46
C ILE A 224 -36.34 22.17 -32.78
N GLY A 225 -36.81 22.71 -33.87
CA GLY A 225 -36.24 22.48 -35.21
C GLY A 225 -34.87 23.12 -35.37
N ARG A 226 -33.98 22.47 -36.11
CA ARG A 226 -32.59 22.96 -36.31
C ARG A 226 -32.50 24.39 -36.84
N ASN A 227 -33.53 24.85 -37.58
CA ASN A 227 -33.59 26.18 -38.19
C ASN A 227 -34.41 27.21 -37.39
N GLU A 228 -35.05 26.78 -36.28
CA GLU A 228 -35.80 27.67 -35.40
C GLU A 228 -34.89 28.58 -34.59
N PRO A 229 -35.38 29.72 -34.07
CA PRO A 229 -34.63 30.57 -33.18
C PRO A 229 -34.20 29.82 -31.94
N CYS A 230 -32.99 30.11 -31.46
CA CYS A 230 -32.49 29.49 -30.22
C CYS A 230 -33.36 29.93 -29.03
N PRO A 231 -33.93 29.01 -28.25
CA PRO A 231 -34.83 29.30 -27.12
C PRO A 231 -34.18 30.11 -26.00
N TRP A 232 -32.86 30.17 -25.97
CA TRP A 232 -32.08 30.94 -24.97
C TRP A 232 -31.86 32.40 -25.39
N GLY A 233 -32.59 32.91 -26.39
CA GLY A 233 -32.59 34.32 -26.73
C GLY A 233 -31.34 34.84 -27.46
N SER A 234 -30.47 33.97 -27.99
CA SER A 234 -29.25 34.39 -28.69
C SER A 234 -29.45 35.07 -30.04
N GLY A 235 -30.66 35.14 -30.53
CA GLY A 235 -30.98 35.67 -31.86
C GLY A 235 -30.51 34.81 -33.05
N GLN A 236 -29.83 33.72 -32.81
CA GLN A 236 -29.30 32.81 -33.83
C GLN A 236 -30.17 31.56 -34.00
N LYS A 237 -30.08 30.88 -35.15
CA LYS A 237 -30.74 29.61 -35.37
C LYS A 237 -30.17 28.53 -34.43
N PHE A 238 -31.03 27.65 -33.91
CA PHE A 238 -30.65 26.61 -32.94
C PHE A 238 -29.42 25.79 -33.37
N LYS A 239 -29.33 25.42 -34.66
CA LYS A 239 -28.18 24.68 -35.20
C LYS A 239 -26.83 25.43 -35.15
N LYS A 240 -26.86 26.77 -35.06
CA LYS A 240 -25.64 27.61 -35.01
C LYS A 240 -25.27 28.05 -33.59
N CYS A 241 -26.10 27.76 -32.59
CA CYS A 241 -25.93 28.17 -31.21
C CYS A 241 -25.82 26.95 -30.29
N CYS A 242 -26.89 26.23 -30.01
CA CYS A 242 -27.01 25.23 -28.94
C CYS A 242 -27.26 23.80 -29.41
N ALA A 243 -27.36 23.53 -30.73
CA ALA A 243 -27.46 22.15 -31.19
C ALA A 243 -26.12 21.43 -31.04
N PRO A 244 -26.09 20.24 -30.42
CA PRO A 244 -24.87 19.44 -30.36
C PRO A 244 -24.37 19.09 -31.75
N ARG A 245 -23.08 19.16 -31.97
CA ARG A 245 -22.40 18.78 -33.23
C ARG A 245 -22.42 17.29 -33.45
#